data_429cf7bd829099dab3a7559cea656706
#
_entry.id   429cf7bd829099dab3a7559cea656706
#
_cell.length_a   1.000
_cell.length_b   1.000
_cell.length_c   1.000
_cell.angle_alpha   90.00
_cell.angle_beta   90.00
_cell.angle_gamma   90.00
#
_symmetry.space_group_name_H-M   'P 1'
#
loop_
_entity.id
_entity.type
_entity.pdbx_description
1 polymer ?
#
loop_
_entity_poly.entity_id
_entity_poly.type
_entity_poly.pdbx_seq_one_letter_code
_entity_poly.pdbx_strand_id
1 'polypeptide(L)'
;MGRDGKQGGRVVDRDRLPYSGRVDLAIGYFPDLVQNNFFQQRLFTHHFACLMRAGHPRHAKRLTLKAFLEIEHAVVHAAGRSHELFEEFLAKKRIRRKIALHTPHFLSIPIIVSRSDLMATVPHALALYFTRLSPQFALAMPPFAMPGFDVKQHWHRKFHHDSRSKWLRNRVAELFNDETDEWRFA
;
A
#
# COMPACT_ATOMS: atom_id res chain seq x y z
N MET A 1 30.98 -11.08 -28.78
CA MET A 1 31.34 -10.32 -27.58
C MET A 1 30.03 -9.93 -26.91
N GLY A 2 29.54 -10.83 -26.04
CA GLY A 2 28.24 -10.77 -25.40
C GLY A 2 28.27 -9.76 -24.25
N ARG A 3 27.23 -8.92 -24.14
CA ARG A 3 26.94 -8.18 -22.93
C ARG A 3 25.70 -8.81 -22.28
N ASP A 4 25.98 -9.64 -21.29
CA ASP A 4 24.97 -10.13 -20.35
C ASP A 4 24.35 -8.96 -19.61
N GLY A 5 23.08 -8.69 -19.93
CA GLY A 5 22.23 -7.83 -19.15
C GLY A 5 21.89 -8.50 -17.82
N LYS A 6 22.69 -8.30 -16.78
CA LYS A 6 22.32 -8.65 -15.41
C LYS A 6 21.08 -7.85 -15.04
N GLN A 7 19.93 -8.50 -15.04
CA GLN A 7 18.75 -8.03 -14.33
C GLN A 7 19.14 -7.85 -12.86
N GLY A 8 19.18 -6.60 -12.41
CA GLY A 8 19.43 -6.26 -11.02
C GLY A 8 18.34 -6.83 -10.14
N GLY A 9 18.60 -7.99 -9.53
CA GLY A 9 17.76 -8.55 -8.50
C GLY A 9 17.63 -7.52 -7.36
N ARG A 10 16.41 -7.10 -7.07
CA ARG A 10 16.09 -6.25 -5.94
C ARG A 10 16.62 -6.89 -4.67
N VAL A 11 17.59 -6.26 -4.07
CA VAL A 11 18.05 -6.59 -2.71
C VAL A 11 16.93 -6.12 -1.78
N VAL A 12 16.03 -7.04 -1.44
CA VAL A 12 15.21 -6.88 -0.25
C VAL A 12 16.19 -6.83 0.90
N ASP A 13 16.20 -5.73 1.64
CA ASP A 13 17.03 -5.61 2.85
C ASP A 13 16.58 -6.69 3.85
N ARG A 14 17.16 -7.86 3.72
CA ARG A 14 16.88 -9.05 4.54
C ARG A 14 17.17 -8.80 6.01
N ASP A 15 17.99 -7.78 6.33
CA ASP A 15 18.35 -7.42 7.69
C ASP A 15 17.24 -6.69 8.43
N ARG A 16 16.21 -6.21 7.73
CA ARG A 16 15.03 -5.57 8.32
C ARG A 16 13.84 -6.50 8.53
N LEU A 17 13.97 -7.76 8.12
CA LEU A 17 12.91 -8.76 8.32
C LEU A 17 13.13 -9.53 9.63
N PRO A 18 12.09 -10.17 10.18
CA PRO A 18 12.19 -11.02 11.38
C PRO A 18 13.23 -12.15 11.29
N TYR A 19 13.82 -12.39 10.11
CA TYR A 19 14.88 -13.39 9.87
C TYR A 19 16.18 -13.13 10.64
N SER A 20 16.55 -11.86 10.82
CA SER A 20 17.82 -11.50 11.46
C SER A 20 17.75 -11.56 12.99
N GLY A 21 16.56 -11.78 13.56
CA GLY A 21 16.35 -11.69 14.99
C GLY A 21 16.41 -10.25 15.52
N ARG A 22 16.50 -9.25 14.64
CA ARG A 22 16.53 -7.83 14.99
C ARG A 22 15.14 -7.22 15.12
N VAL A 23 14.11 -7.94 14.66
CA VAL A 23 12.70 -7.53 14.70
C VAL A 23 11.88 -8.66 15.28
N ASP A 24 11.13 -8.38 16.34
CA ASP A 24 10.29 -9.36 17.04
C ASP A 24 8.93 -9.53 16.35
N LEU A 25 8.40 -8.45 15.75
CA LEU A 25 7.11 -8.39 15.09
C LEU A 25 7.19 -7.50 13.85
N ALA A 26 6.69 -7.98 12.71
CA ALA A 26 6.51 -7.18 11.50
C ALA A 26 5.02 -7.05 11.18
N ILE A 27 4.57 -5.83 10.87
CA ILE A 27 3.19 -5.54 10.49
C ILE A 27 3.18 -4.99 9.08
N GLY A 28 2.35 -5.57 8.19
CA GLY A 28 2.22 -5.11 6.83
C GLY A 28 1.75 -6.20 5.86
N TYR A 29 1.89 -5.90 4.57
CA TYR A 29 1.65 -6.85 3.50
C TYR A 29 2.98 -7.49 3.07
N PHE A 30 3.20 -8.75 3.46
CA PHE A 30 4.43 -9.50 3.18
C PHE A 30 4.09 -10.87 2.55
N PRO A 31 3.78 -10.93 1.25
CA PRO A 31 3.37 -12.17 0.60
C PRO A 31 4.45 -13.26 0.61
N ASP A 32 5.74 -12.88 0.73
CA ASP A 32 6.86 -13.84 0.73
C ASP A 32 7.19 -14.39 2.13
N LEU A 33 6.57 -13.86 3.21
CA LEU A 33 6.76 -14.39 4.56
C LEU A 33 5.86 -15.62 4.81
N VAL A 34 5.80 -16.53 3.84
CA VAL A 34 5.01 -17.78 3.92
C VAL A 34 5.88 -18.98 4.35
N GLN A 35 7.13 -18.74 4.73
CA GLN A 35 8.08 -19.80 5.10
C GLN A 35 7.74 -20.44 6.44
N ASN A 36 8.05 -21.74 6.59
CA ASN A 36 7.74 -22.58 7.76
C ASN A 36 8.21 -22.06 9.13
N ASN A 37 9.05 -21.02 9.15
CA ASN A 37 9.60 -20.42 10.35
C ASN A 37 8.82 -19.20 10.87
N PHE A 38 7.76 -18.78 10.15
CA PHE A 38 6.96 -17.63 10.53
C PHE A 38 5.50 -17.99 10.75
N PHE A 39 4.98 -17.49 11.84
CA PHE A 39 3.54 -17.40 12.04
C PHE A 39 3.02 -16.06 11.53
N GLN A 40 1.77 -16.04 11.12
CA GLN A 40 1.07 -14.85 10.67
C GLN A 40 -0.34 -14.81 11.24
N GLN A 41 -0.82 -13.61 11.47
CA GLN A 41 -2.21 -13.35 11.84
C GLN A 41 -2.71 -12.17 11.03
N ARG A 42 -3.86 -12.33 10.36
CA ARG A 42 -4.54 -11.22 9.67
C ARG A 42 -5.08 -10.25 10.72
N LEU A 43 -4.90 -8.97 10.44
CA LEU A 43 -5.42 -7.88 11.23
C LEU A 43 -6.66 -7.32 10.54
N PHE A 44 -6.50 -6.77 9.34
CA PHE A 44 -7.59 -6.18 8.56
C PHE A 44 -7.27 -6.24 7.06
N THR A 45 -8.27 -5.95 6.23
CA THR A 45 -8.12 -5.88 4.78
C THR A 45 -8.24 -4.45 4.30
N HIS A 46 -7.28 -3.96 3.52
CA HIS A 46 -7.30 -2.65 2.90
C HIS A 46 -7.46 -2.72 1.39
N HIS A 47 -7.93 -1.60 0.82
CA HIS A 47 -8.11 -1.37 -0.60
C HIS A 47 -7.28 -0.18 -1.07
N PHE A 48 -7.37 0.13 -2.35
CA PHE A 48 -6.76 1.33 -2.93
C PHE A 48 -7.82 2.36 -3.28
N ALA A 49 -7.44 3.63 -3.20
CA ALA A 49 -8.24 4.76 -3.64
C ALA A 49 -7.39 5.75 -4.42
N CYS A 50 -8.05 6.57 -5.23
CA CYS A 50 -7.42 7.66 -5.95
C CYS A 50 -7.54 8.94 -5.13
N LEU A 51 -6.41 9.57 -4.82
CA LEU A 51 -6.31 10.85 -4.12
C LEU A 51 -5.99 11.94 -5.15
N MET A 52 -6.70 13.05 -5.11
CA MET A 52 -6.49 14.23 -5.94
C MET A 52 -6.87 15.49 -5.18
N ARG A 53 -6.61 16.69 -5.73
CA ARG A 53 -7.09 17.94 -5.14
C ARG A 53 -8.61 18.05 -5.22
N ALA A 54 -9.21 18.76 -4.25
CA ALA A 54 -10.60 19.18 -4.37
C ALA A 54 -10.74 20.12 -5.59
N GLY A 55 -11.84 20.01 -6.33
CA GLY A 55 -12.03 20.78 -7.57
C GLY A 55 -11.16 20.32 -8.75
N HIS A 56 -10.56 19.12 -8.68
CA HIS A 56 -9.91 18.54 -9.86
C HIS A 56 -10.92 18.40 -11.02
N PRO A 57 -10.56 18.80 -12.27
CA PRO A 57 -11.51 18.85 -13.39
C PRO A 57 -12.18 17.51 -13.73
N ARG A 58 -11.53 16.43 -13.40
CA ARG A 58 -12.04 15.05 -13.62
C ARG A 58 -12.50 14.37 -12.33
N HIS A 59 -12.69 15.14 -11.24
CA HIS A 59 -13.16 14.55 -9.98
C HIS A 59 -14.57 14.02 -10.14
N ALA A 60 -14.76 12.76 -9.77
CA ALA A 60 -16.05 12.10 -9.60
C ALA A 60 -15.92 11.09 -8.46
N LYS A 61 -17.00 10.84 -7.72
CA LYS A 61 -17.01 9.86 -6.64
C LYS A 61 -16.50 8.47 -7.12
N ARG A 62 -16.80 8.13 -8.36
CA ARG A 62 -16.25 6.96 -9.05
C ARG A 62 -15.73 7.37 -10.42
N LEU A 63 -14.47 7.09 -10.69
CA LEU A 63 -13.84 7.39 -11.96
C LEU A 63 -14.33 6.43 -13.06
N THR A 64 -14.42 6.94 -14.29
CA THR A 64 -14.49 6.07 -15.46
C THR A 64 -13.08 5.61 -15.85
N LEU A 65 -12.96 4.47 -16.54
CA LEU A 65 -11.66 4.00 -17.04
C LEU A 65 -11.03 5.04 -17.97
N LYS A 66 -11.83 5.68 -18.83
CA LYS A 66 -11.37 6.75 -19.70
C LYS A 66 -10.74 7.91 -18.92
N ALA A 67 -11.42 8.40 -17.89
CA ALA A 67 -10.90 9.48 -17.03
C ALA A 67 -9.61 9.05 -16.33
N PHE A 68 -9.56 7.83 -15.79
CA PHE A 68 -8.36 7.28 -15.13
C PHE A 68 -7.15 7.22 -16.07
N LEU A 69 -7.35 6.89 -17.36
CA LEU A 69 -6.28 6.79 -18.36
C LEU A 69 -5.84 8.16 -18.90
N GLU A 70 -6.73 9.15 -18.90
CA GLU A 70 -6.45 10.51 -19.40
C GLU A 70 -5.75 11.40 -18.37
N ILE A 71 -6.04 11.20 -17.09
CA ILE A 71 -5.39 11.92 -15.98
C ILE A 71 -3.91 11.51 -15.91
N GLU A 72 -3.05 12.47 -15.58
CA GLU A 72 -1.65 12.21 -15.28
C GLU A 72 -1.47 11.77 -13.83
N HIS A 73 -0.60 10.80 -13.61
CA HIS A 73 -0.43 10.17 -12.31
C HIS A 73 0.90 10.52 -11.64
N ALA A 74 0.82 10.81 -10.34
CA ALA A 74 1.96 10.72 -9.44
C ALA A 74 2.02 9.30 -8.85
N VAL A 75 3.15 8.64 -9.01
CA VAL A 75 3.34 7.23 -8.61
C VAL A 75 4.34 7.16 -7.48
N VAL A 76 3.96 6.46 -6.41
CA VAL A 76 4.91 6.14 -5.35
C VAL A 76 5.74 4.93 -5.78
N HIS A 77 7.04 5.11 -5.86
CA HIS A 77 7.99 4.04 -6.15
C HIS A 77 8.78 3.68 -4.89
N ALA A 78 8.03 3.39 -3.82
CA ALA A 78 8.61 2.94 -2.57
C ALA A 78 8.94 1.45 -2.64
N ALA A 79 9.97 1.03 -1.95
CA ALA A 79 10.26 -0.37 -1.68
C ALA A 79 9.22 -0.96 -0.70
N GLY A 80 7.96 -1.03 -1.13
CA GLY A 80 6.85 -1.49 -0.32
C GLY A 80 5.87 -2.30 -1.14
N ARG A 81 5.50 -3.45 -0.65
CA ARG A 81 4.84 -4.52 -1.42
C ARG A 81 3.38 -4.25 -1.78
N SER A 82 2.66 -3.39 -1.07
CA SER A 82 1.31 -3.01 -1.44
C SER A 82 1.26 -2.23 -2.76
N HIS A 83 2.28 -1.39 -3.01
CA HIS A 83 2.40 -0.71 -4.29
C HIS A 83 2.68 -1.69 -5.44
N GLU A 84 3.55 -2.67 -5.22
CA GLU A 84 3.84 -3.73 -6.19
C GLU A 84 2.58 -4.50 -6.58
N LEU A 85 1.69 -4.79 -5.63
CA LEU A 85 0.40 -5.44 -5.89
C LEU A 85 -0.47 -4.63 -6.87
N PHE A 86 -0.50 -3.30 -6.71
CA PHE A 86 -1.24 -2.43 -7.61
C PHE A 86 -0.64 -2.41 -9.02
N GLU A 87 0.69 -2.27 -9.14
CA GLU A 87 1.38 -2.28 -10.43
C GLU A 87 1.23 -3.63 -11.15
N GLU A 88 1.34 -4.75 -10.43
CA GLU A 88 1.10 -6.07 -10.99
C GLU A 88 -0.34 -6.24 -11.47
N PHE A 89 -1.32 -5.73 -10.72
CA PHE A 89 -2.71 -5.76 -11.14
C PHE A 89 -2.91 -4.99 -12.44
N LEU A 90 -2.38 -3.77 -12.56
CA LEU A 90 -2.45 -2.97 -13.79
C LEU A 90 -1.77 -3.69 -14.96
N ALA A 91 -0.59 -4.27 -14.73
CA ALA A 91 0.15 -5.01 -15.75
C ALA A 91 -0.64 -6.24 -16.25
N LYS A 92 -1.21 -7.05 -15.35
CA LYS A 92 -2.07 -8.20 -15.66
C LYS A 92 -3.31 -7.81 -16.47
N LYS A 93 -3.89 -6.65 -16.17
CA LYS A 93 -5.04 -6.09 -16.90
C LYS A 93 -4.66 -5.30 -18.15
N ARG A 94 -3.37 -5.16 -18.45
CA ARG A 94 -2.82 -4.36 -19.55
C ARG A 94 -3.29 -2.89 -19.52
N ILE A 95 -3.50 -2.36 -18.32
CA ILE A 95 -3.88 -0.97 -18.09
C ILE A 95 -2.61 -0.13 -18.03
N ARG A 96 -2.44 0.78 -18.99
CA ARG A 96 -1.32 1.74 -19.04
C ARG A 96 -1.84 3.12 -18.71
N ARG A 97 -1.30 3.73 -17.66
CA ARG A 97 -1.63 5.10 -17.25
C ARG A 97 -0.53 6.09 -17.65
N LYS A 98 -0.86 7.36 -17.74
CA LYS A 98 0.11 8.43 -17.98
C LYS A 98 0.82 8.75 -16.67
N ILE A 99 2.08 8.44 -16.55
CA ILE A 99 2.87 8.72 -15.34
C ILE A 99 3.65 10.01 -15.61
N ALA A 100 3.34 11.07 -14.84
CA ALA A 100 4.04 12.35 -14.90
C ALA A 100 5.14 12.46 -13.85
N LEU A 101 5.01 11.75 -12.72
CA LEU A 101 5.95 11.89 -11.61
C LEU A 101 6.10 10.57 -10.84
N HIS A 102 7.34 10.27 -10.45
CA HIS A 102 7.68 9.25 -9.48
C HIS A 102 8.18 9.89 -8.18
N THR A 103 7.74 9.37 -7.03
CA THR A 103 8.22 9.76 -5.71
C THR A 103 8.51 8.53 -4.87
N PRO A 104 9.55 8.51 -4.03
CA PRO A 104 9.86 7.38 -3.17
C PRO A 104 8.97 7.32 -1.91
N HIS A 105 8.20 8.37 -1.59
CA HIS A 105 7.51 8.47 -0.32
C HIS A 105 6.01 8.78 -0.48
N PHE A 106 5.16 8.03 0.22
CA PHE A 106 3.73 8.28 0.26
C PHE A 106 3.38 9.65 0.84
N LEU A 107 4.14 10.15 1.82
CA LEU A 107 3.87 11.44 2.47
C LEU A 107 4.13 12.66 1.58
N SER A 108 4.84 12.53 0.46
CA SER A 108 4.95 13.59 -0.54
C SER A 108 3.73 13.72 -1.45
N ILE A 109 2.93 12.66 -1.58
CA ILE A 109 1.75 12.63 -2.44
C ILE A 109 0.74 13.76 -2.13
N PRO A 110 0.33 14.00 -0.87
CA PRO A 110 -0.61 15.07 -0.56
C PRO A 110 -0.12 16.44 -1.00
N ILE A 111 1.18 16.72 -0.82
CA ILE A 111 1.79 18.01 -1.22
C ILE A 111 1.74 18.16 -2.75
N ILE A 112 2.03 17.08 -3.48
CA ILE A 112 2.03 17.06 -4.94
C ILE A 112 0.61 17.26 -5.49
N VAL A 113 -0.33 16.42 -5.06
CA VAL A 113 -1.69 16.42 -5.62
C VAL A 113 -2.48 17.66 -5.23
N SER A 114 -2.23 18.27 -4.05
CA SER A 114 -2.92 19.50 -3.64
C SER A 114 -2.62 20.70 -4.52
N ARG A 115 -1.49 20.70 -5.23
CA ARG A 115 -0.97 21.81 -6.04
C ARG A 115 -0.88 21.50 -7.54
N SER A 116 -1.50 20.40 -7.98
CA SER A 116 -1.46 19.96 -9.38
C SER A 116 -2.76 19.26 -9.78
N ASP A 117 -2.91 18.98 -11.06
CA ASP A 117 -3.97 18.12 -11.59
C ASP A 117 -3.52 16.66 -11.70
N LEU A 118 -2.53 16.26 -10.90
CA LEU A 118 -2.10 14.88 -10.81
C LEU A 118 -3.03 14.10 -9.87
N MET A 119 -3.19 12.83 -10.18
CA MET A 119 -3.87 11.86 -9.35
C MET A 119 -2.88 10.82 -8.83
N ALA A 120 -3.02 10.39 -7.60
CA ALA A 120 -2.24 9.29 -7.06
C ALA A 120 -3.15 8.16 -6.57
N THR A 121 -2.81 6.92 -6.93
CA THR A 121 -3.45 5.74 -6.31
C THR A 121 -2.64 5.33 -5.10
N VAL A 122 -3.29 5.34 -3.95
CA VAL A 122 -2.69 5.10 -2.63
C VAL A 122 -3.57 4.14 -1.82
N PRO A 123 -3.07 3.53 -0.73
CA PRO A 123 -3.93 2.81 0.20
C PRO A 123 -5.11 3.67 0.65
N HIS A 124 -6.30 3.08 0.68
CA HIS A 124 -7.56 3.79 1.00
C HIS A 124 -7.47 4.55 2.33
N ALA A 125 -6.91 3.94 3.35
CA ALA A 125 -6.72 4.58 4.66
C ALA A 125 -5.94 5.90 4.56
N LEU A 126 -4.90 5.94 3.72
CA LEU A 126 -4.11 7.16 3.53
C LEU A 126 -4.93 8.25 2.82
N ALA A 127 -5.67 7.88 1.76
CA ALA A 127 -6.53 8.82 1.05
C ALA A 127 -7.62 9.36 1.98
N LEU A 128 -8.26 8.48 2.76
CA LEU A 128 -9.30 8.86 3.70
C LEU A 128 -8.77 9.76 4.81
N TYR A 129 -7.59 9.48 5.36
CA TYR A 129 -6.93 10.33 6.36
C TYR A 129 -6.77 11.76 5.84
N PHE A 130 -6.23 11.95 4.64
CA PHE A 130 -6.01 13.28 4.09
C PHE A 130 -7.31 14.01 3.74
N THR A 131 -8.32 13.31 3.25
CA THR A 131 -9.63 13.94 2.97
C THR A 131 -10.37 14.35 4.24
N ARG A 132 -10.18 13.64 5.36
CA ARG A 132 -10.69 14.04 6.68
C ARG A 132 -9.90 15.19 7.29
N LEU A 133 -8.59 15.21 7.06
CA LEU A 133 -7.69 16.25 7.61
C LEU A 133 -7.91 17.61 6.95
N SER A 134 -8.22 17.65 5.66
CA SER A 134 -8.33 18.91 4.92
C SER A 134 -9.29 18.81 3.73
N PRO A 135 -10.17 19.84 3.55
CA PRO A 135 -11.10 19.90 2.43
C PRO A 135 -10.42 20.14 1.07
N GLN A 136 -9.11 20.39 1.05
CA GLN A 136 -8.36 20.54 -0.20
C GLN A 136 -8.15 19.22 -0.96
N PHE A 137 -8.48 18.09 -0.37
CA PHE A 137 -8.35 16.78 -0.98
C PHE A 137 -9.70 16.18 -1.34
N ALA A 138 -9.71 15.40 -2.40
CA ALA A 138 -10.82 14.59 -2.84
C ALA A 138 -10.37 13.13 -3.05
N LEU A 139 -11.25 12.21 -2.68
CA LEU A 139 -11.08 10.79 -2.88
C LEU A 139 -12.03 10.31 -3.98
N ALA A 140 -11.54 9.46 -4.86
CA ALA A 140 -12.33 8.77 -5.86
C ALA A 140 -12.04 7.27 -5.84
N MET A 141 -13.02 6.48 -6.27
CA MET A 141 -12.81 5.05 -6.44
C MET A 141 -12.15 4.76 -7.77
N PRO A 142 -11.18 3.82 -7.82
CA PRO A 142 -10.65 3.31 -9.07
C PRO A 142 -11.78 2.75 -9.95
N PRO A 143 -11.67 2.83 -11.31
CA PRO A 143 -12.74 2.41 -12.23
C PRO A 143 -12.81 0.90 -12.43
N PHE A 144 -12.10 0.12 -11.66
CA PHE A 144 -12.01 -1.34 -11.76
C PHE A 144 -12.05 -1.97 -10.38
N ALA A 145 -12.58 -3.19 -10.31
CA ALA A 145 -12.57 -3.99 -9.10
C ALA A 145 -11.14 -4.48 -8.83
N MET A 146 -10.52 -3.95 -7.79
CA MET A 146 -9.25 -4.43 -7.27
C MET A 146 -9.47 -5.32 -6.07
N PRO A 147 -8.74 -6.43 -5.95
CA PRO A 147 -8.72 -7.18 -4.71
C PRO A 147 -8.15 -6.31 -3.59
N GLY A 148 -8.70 -6.45 -2.40
CA GLY A 148 -8.07 -5.94 -1.19
C GLY A 148 -6.75 -6.64 -0.91
N PHE A 149 -5.97 -6.09 0.00
CA PHE A 149 -4.77 -6.72 0.51
C PHE A 149 -4.83 -6.82 2.03
N ASP A 150 -4.47 -7.98 2.55
CA ASP A 150 -4.46 -8.22 3.99
C ASP A 150 -3.23 -7.60 4.63
N VAL A 151 -3.44 -6.75 5.60
CA VAL A 151 -2.42 -6.34 6.55
C VAL A 151 -2.37 -7.39 7.65
N LYS A 152 -1.19 -7.96 7.84
CA LYS A 152 -0.95 -9.04 8.79
C LYS A 152 0.18 -8.66 9.72
N GLN A 153 0.15 -9.24 10.92
CA GLN A 153 1.33 -9.30 11.78
C GLN A 153 2.04 -10.65 11.58
N HIS A 154 3.38 -10.60 11.58
CA HIS A 154 4.25 -11.74 11.35
C HIS A 154 5.32 -11.79 12.43
N TRP A 155 5.60 -13.00 12.95
CA TRP A 155 6.64 -13.21 13.94
C TRP A 155 7.33 -14.55 13.73
N HIS A 156 8.58 -14.62 14.11
CA HIS A 156 9.35 -15.85 13.99
C HIS A 156 8.88 -16.91 14.99
N ARG A 157 8.92 -18.19 14.61
CA ARG A 157 8.50 -19.35 15.40
C ARG A 157 9.12 -19.40 16.80
N LYS A 158 10.40 -18.99 16.94
CA LYS A 158 11.10 -18.96 18.23
C LYS A 158 10.43 -18.05 19.27
N PHE A 159 9.69 -17.02 18.84
CA PHE A 159 9.00 -16.07 19.72
C PHE A 159 7.52 -16.43 19.96
N HIS A 160 7.07 -17.58 19.43
CA HIS A 160 5.65 -17.93 19.51
C HIS A 160 5.14 -18.06 20.95
N HIS A 161 5.96 -18.66 21.83
CA HIS A 161 5.64 -18.87 23.26
C HIS A 161 6.22 -17.81 24.20
N ASP A 162 7.03 -16.88 23.67
CA ASP A 162 7.58 -15.77 24.44
C ASP A 162 6.48 -14.84 24.96
N SER A 163 6.47 -14.56 26.27
CA SER A 163 5.41 -13.80 26.93
C SER A 163 5.32 -12.34 26.46
N ARG A 164 6.46 -11.69 26.18
CA ARG A 164 6.52 -10.31 25.70
C ARG A 164 5.99 -10.22 24.27
N SER A 165 6.45 -11.13 23.41
CA SER A 165 5.99 -11.22 22.02
C SER A 165 4.48 -11.53 21.95
N LYS A 166 3.99 -12.40 22.83
CA LYS A 166 2.57 -12.73 22.93
C LYS A 166 1.73 -11.54 23.37
N TRP A 167 2.19 -10.81 24.39
CA TRP A 167 1.54 -9.59 24.85
C TRP A 167 1.47 -8.55 23.73
N LEU A 168 2.59 -8.29 23.03
CA LEU A 168 2.66 -7.31 21.93
C LEU A 168 1.68 -7.68 20.80
N ARG A 169 1.67 -8.94 20.37
CA ARG A 169 0.75 -9.42 19.32
C ARG A 169 -0.71 -9.24 19.70
N ASN A 170 -1.06 -9.54 20.95
CA ASN A 170 -2.42 -9.38 21.43
C ASN A 170 -2.83 -7.90 21.43
N ARG A 171 -1.95 -7.00 21.91
CA ARG A 171 -2.22 -5.55 21.87
C ARG A 171 -2.40 -5.04 20.43
N VAL A 172 -1.56 -5.49 19.51
CA VAL A 172 -1.71 -5.15 18.09
C VAL A 172 -3.04 -5.66 17.53
N ALA A 173 -3.42 -6.91 17.81
CA ALA A 173 -4.68 -7.48 17.32
C ALA A 173 -5.93 -6.83 17.94
N GLU A 174 -5.85 -6.36 19.18
CA GLU A 174 -6.93 -5.62 19.83
C GLU A 174 -7.13 -4.22 19.24
N LEU A 175 -6.01 -3.54 18.92
CA LEU A 175 -6.04 -2.16 18.40
C LEU A 175 -6.30 -2.11 16.89
N PHE A 176 -5.91 -3.15 16.16
CA PHE A 176 -5.94 -3.19 14.70
C PHE A 176 -6.60 -4.48 14.21
N ASN A 177 -7.90 -4.41 14.00
CA ASN A 177 -8.70 -5.50 13.43
C ASN A 177 -9.86 -4.92 12.60
N ASP A 178 -10.62 -5.77 11.91
CA ASP A 178 -11.72 -5.31 11.04
C ASP A 178 -12.82 -4.53 11.82
N GLU A 179 -12.96 -4.74 13.12
CA GLU A 179 -13.99 -4.05 13.94
C GLU A 179 -13.52 -2.67 14.39
N THR A 180 -12.23 -2.54 14.71
CA THR A 180 -11.61 -1.30 15.19
C THR A 180 -11.03 -0.44 14.06
N ASP A 181 -10.99 -0.96 12.82
CA ASP A 181 -10.44 -0.23 11.68
C ASP A 181 -11.37 0.92 11.25
N GLU A 182 -11.09 2.11 11.74
CA GLU A 182 -11.79 3.36 11.35
C GLU A 182 -11.56 3.75 9.88
N TRP A 183 -10.59 3.14 9.22
CA TRP A 183 -10.14 3.44 7.87
C TRP A 183 -10.61 2.42 6.85
N ARG A 184 -11.44 1.47 7.28
CA ARG A 184 -11.97 0.44 6.39
C ARG A 184 -12.81 1.06 5.28
N PHE A 185 -12.83 0.35 4.19
CA PHE A 185 -13.70 0.64 3.07
C PHE A 185 -15.16 0.32 3.47
N ALA A 186 -16.03 1.32 3.47
CA ALA A 186 -17.47 1.18 3.72
C ALA A 186 -18.20 0.87 2.42
#